data_fe243737d41ba8dc42510a60d9b3f259
#
_entry.id   fe243737d41ba8dc42510a60d9b3f259
#
_cell.length_a   1.000
_cell.length_b   1.000
_cell.length_c   1.000
_cell.angle_alpha   90.00
_cell.angle_beta   90.00
_cell.angle_gamma   90.00
#
_symmetry.space_group_name_H-M   'P 1'
#
loop_
_entity.id
_entity.type
_entity.pdbx_description
1 polymer ?
#
loop_
_entity_poly.entity_id
_entity_poly.type
_entity_poly.pdbx_seq_one_letter_code
_entity_poly.pdbx_strand_id
1 'polypeptide(L)'
;MKIKKKNTTIPISGKIVDTENVEDKTSNAPSLRLMEEMIKDIYSTEEQVIGKWIDGKPLYRKILSLTTPSTTNSTKIANFDKTFIIKNYYGNAFISASNQLLPINFYFTDVYNIATYVVNNSGEIYMKIGSEAYRNQQATLTIEYTKTTD
;
A
#
# COMPACT_ATOMS: atom_id res chain seq x y z
N MET A 1 19.91 -19.08 -54.81
CA MET A 1 19.98 -19.18 -53.33
C MET A 1 18.53 -19.27 -52.82
N LYS A 2 18.06 -20.48 -52.40
CA LYS A 2 16.68 -20.70 -51.94
C LYS A 2 16.66 -20.62 -50.43
N ILE A 3 16.01 -19.58 -49.89
CA ILE A 3 15.81 -19.43 -48.45
C ILE A 3 14.62 -20.33 -48.07
N LYS A 4 14.88 -21.42 -47.34
CA LYS A 4 13.83 -22.23 -46.72
C LYS A 4 13.31 -21.48 -45.49
N LYS A 5 12.06 -20.95 -45.54
CA LYS A 5 11.34 -20.51 -44.33
C LYS A 5 11.01 -21.75 -43.48
N LYS A 6 11.60 -21.87 -42.31
CA LYS A 6 11.16 -22.80 -41.28
C LYS A 6 9.86 -22.24 -40.66
N ASN A 7 8.75 -22.88 -40.97
CA ASN A 7 7.51 -22.66 -40.23
C ASN A 7 7.69 -23.28 -38.83
N THR A 8 7.94 -22.44 -37.85
CA THR A 8 7.88 -22.85 -36.46
C THR A 8 6.43 -22.70 -36.01
N THR A 9 5.69 -23.78 -35.97
CA THR A 9 4.36 -23.82 -35.35
C THR A 9 4.58 -23.79 -33.84
N ILE A 10 4.20 -22.70 -33.20
CA ILE A 10 4.19 -22.61 -31.75
C ILE A 10 2.92 -23.30 -31.28
N PRO A 11 3.00 -24.41 -30.54
CA PRO A 11 1.81 -25.07 -30.01
C PRO A 11 1.23 -24.16 -28.92
N ILE A 12 0.03 -23.65 -29.15
CA ILE A 12 -0.77 -22.98 -28.13
C ILE A 12 -1.38 -24.06 -27.24
N SER A 13 -0.57 -24.71 -26.42
CA SER A 13 -1.06 -25.48 -25.29
C SER A 13 -0.74 -24.65 -24.06
N GLY A 14 -1.79 -24.18 -23.36
CA GLY A 14 -1.74 -23.19 -22.28
C GLY A 14 -0.98 -23.63 -21.02
N LYS A 15 0.22 -24.09 -21.18
CA LYS A 15 1.16 -24.31 -20.11
C LYS A 15 2.33 -23.36 -20.35
N ILE A 16 2.33 -22.25 -19.67
CA ILE A 16 3.51 -21.38 -19.58
C ILE A 16 4.57 -22.21 -18.86
N VAL A 17 5.52 -22.73 -19.61
CA VAL A 17 6.68 -23.39 -19.04
C VAL A 17 7.64 -22.28 -18.67
N ASP A 18 7.86 -22.09 -17.37
CA ASP A 18 8.92 -21.22 -16.86
C ASP A 18 10.25 -21.85 -17.26
N THR A 19 10.83 -21.35 -18.33
CA THR A 19 12.15 -21.80 -18.79
C THR A 19 13.20 -21.02 -18.05
N GLU A 20 13.52 -21.44 -16.82
CA GLU A 20 14.64 -20.89 -16.02
C GLU A 20 16.02 -21.01 -16.72
N ASN A 21 16.09 -21.59 -17.92
CA ASN A 21 17.31 -21.89 -18.66
C ASN A 21 17.36 -21.38 -20.10
N VAL A 22 16.63 -20.31 -20.42
CA VAL A 22 16.92 -19.60 -21.67
C VAL A 22 17.91 -18.50 -21.37
N GLU A 23 19.20 -18.80 -21.57
CA GLU A 23 20.23 -17.76 -21.69
C GLU A 23 19.99 -16.95 -22.97
N ASP A 24 18.89 -16.21 -23.04
CA ASP A 24 18.73 -15.17 -24.03
C ASP A 24 19.42 -13.90 -23.52
N LYS A 25 20.72 -13.83 -23.81
CA LYS A 25 21.57 -12.67 -23.49
C LYS A 25 21.18 -11.42 -24.28
N THR A 26 20.18 -11.47 -25.15
CA THR A 26 19.78 -10.36 -26.01
C THR A 26 18.46 -9.69 -25.57
N SER A 27 17.72 -10.29 -24.68
CA SER A 27 16.47 -9.74 -24.15
C SER A 27 16.67 -9.25 -22.73
N ASN A 28 16.65 -7.95 -22.53
CA ASN A 28 16.55 -7.33 -21.21
C ASN A 28 15.14 -7.41 -20.61
N ALA A 29 14.26 -8.22 -21.19
CA ALA A 29 12.91 -8.42 -20.67
C ALA A 29 12.96 -9.28 -19.40
N PRO A 30 12.39 -8.83 -18.28
CA PRO A 30 12.30 -9.63 -17.08
C PRO A 30 11.46 -10.88 -17.36
N SER A 31 11.77 -11.99 -16.68
CA SER A 31 10.96 -13.22 -16.77
C SER A 31 9.52 -12.91 -16.33
N LEU A 32 8.55 -13.67 -16.85
CA LEU A 32 7.13 -13.53 -16.45
C LEU A 32 6.96 -13.59 -14.92
N ARG A 33 7.70 -14.48 -14.26
CA ARG A 33 7.71 -14.57 -12.80
C ARG A 33 8.18 -13.28 -12.13
N LEU A 34 9.25 -12.67 -12.65
CA LEU A 34 9.75 -11.40 -12.14
C LEU A 34 8.74 -10.27 -12.40
N MET A 35 8.05 -10.30 -13.54
CA MET A 35 6.97 -9.36 -13.85
C MET A 35 5.77 -9.56 -12.92
N GLU A 36 5.37 -10.81 -12.66
CA GLU A 36 4.29 -11.12 -11.71
C GLU A 36 4.65 -10.68 -10.28
N GLU A 37 5.90 -10.86 -9.87
CA GLU A 37 6.40 -10.38 -8.58
C GLU A 37 6.43 -8.84 -8.53
N MET A 38 6.79 -8.17 -9.62
CA MET A 38 6.79 -6.71 -9.71
C MET A 38 5.39 -6.09 -9.77
N ILE A 39 4.41 -6.81 -10.35
CA ILE A 39 3.01 -6.36 -10.50
C ILE A 39 2.19 -6.71 -9.25
N LYS A 40 2.71 -7.56 -8.38
CA LYS A 40 2.03 -7.92 -7.14
C LYS A 40 1.88 -6.67 -6.28
N ASP A 41 0.75 -5.99 -6.50
CA ASP A 41 0.38 -4.82 -5.69
C ASP A 41 0.02 -5.32 -4.30
N ILE A 42 0.95 -5.10 -3.39
CA ILE A 42 0.92 -5.76 -2.11
C ILE A 42 0.30 -4.82 -1.11
N TYR A 43 -1.03 -4.91 -1.00
CA TYR A 43 -1.75 -4.41 0.15
C TYR A 43 -1.68 -5.47 1.25
N SER A 44 -0.76 -5.32 2.18
CA SER A 44 -0.50 -6.29 3.23
C SER A 44 -0.48 -5.61 4.60
N THR A 45 -0.94 -6.32 5.63
CA THR A 45 -0.72 -5.95 7.03
C THR A 45 0.73 -6.20 7.46
N GLU A 46 1.47 -7.01 6.70
CA GLU A 46 2.90 -7.19 6.85
C GLU A 46 3.67 -6.08 6.11
N GLU A 47 4.87 -5.80 6.61
CA GLU A 47 5.76 -4.83 5.98
C GLU A 47 6.20 -5.30 4.59
N GLN A 48 6.12 -4.40 3.60
CA GLN A 48 6.55 -4.64 2.22
C GLN A 48 7.48 -3.54 1.76
N VAL A 49 8.58 -3.90 1.09
CA VAL A 49 9.43 -2.94 0.38
C VAL A 49 8.76 -2.61 -0.95
N ILE A 50 8.44 -1.34 -1.19
CA ILE A 50 7.75 -0.89 -2.42
C ILE A 50 8.65 -0.07 -3.34
N GLY A 51 9.88 0.20 -2.96
CA GLY A 51 10.83 0.96 -3.76
C GLY A 51 11.88 1.66 -2.92
N LYS A 52 12.30 2.83 -3.38
CA LYS A 52 13.25 3.71 -2.68
C LYS A 52 12.67 5.12 -2.56
N TRP A 53 12.94 5.76 -1.44
CA TRP A 53 12.66 7.17 -1.23
C TRP A 53 13.70 8.04 -1.97
N ILE A 54 13.43 9.33 -2.10
CA ILE A 54 14.30 10.28 -2.83
C ILE A 54 15.75 10.38 -2.27
N ASP A 55 15.95 9.98 -1.03
CA ASP A 55 17.28 9.92 -0.38
C ASP A 55 17.99 8.56 -0.59
N GLY A 56 17.39 7.66 -1.37
CA GLY A 56 17.93 6.36 -1.70
C GLY A 56 17.60 5.25 -0.70
N LYS A 57 17.01 5.57 0.45
CA LYS A 57 16.62 4.60 1.46
C LYS A 57 15.46 3.73 0.97
N PRO A 58 15.37 2.46 1.42
CA PRO A 58 14.20 1.63 1.17
C PRO A 58 12.91 2.32 1.61
N LEU A 59 11.90 2.29 0.75
CA LEU A 59 10.55 2.75 1.06
C LEU A 59 9.68 1.53 1.38
N TYR A 60 9.15 1.51 2.58
CA TYR A 60 8.29 0.45 3.09
C TYR A 60 6.83 0.88 3.05
N ARG A 61 5.94 -0.08 2.91
CA ARG A 61 4.48 0.10 3.04
C ARG A 61 3.91 -0.94 3.99
N LYS A 62 2.91 -0.54 4.76
CA LYS A 62 2.12 -1.40 5.63
C LYS A 62 0.70 -0.87 5.76
N ILE A 63 -0.27 -1.78 5.84
CA ILE A 63 -1.67 -1.43 6.12
C ILE A 63 -1.97 -1.69 7.59
N LEU A 64 -2.58 -0.72 8.23
CA LEU A 64 -3.12 -0.83 9.57
C LEU A 64 -4.64 -0.94 9.48
N SER A 65 -5.20 -1.99 10.09
CA SER A 65 -6.63 -2.09 10.33
C SER A 65 -6.94 -1.38 11.64
N LEU A 66 -7.84 -0.42 11.61
CA LEU A 66 -8.10 0.52 12.69
C LEU A 66 -9.60 0.61 12.95
N THR A 67 -9.92 1.24 14.08
CA THR A 67 -11.27 1.69 14.39
C THR A 67 -11.22 3.19 14.62
N THR A 68 -12.17 3.93 14.06
CA THR A 68 -12.29 5.37 14.33
C THR A 68 -12.56 5.62 15.82
N PRO A 69 -12.20 6.79 16.36
CA PRO A 69 -12.39 7.09 17.77
C PRO A 69 -13.84 6.88 18.27
N SER A 70 -13.97 6.53 19.53
CA SER A 70 -15.27 6.47 20.22
C SER A 70 -15.76 7.87 20.67
N THR A 71 -14.94 8.90 20.51
CA THR A 71 -15.26 10.29 20.87
C THR A 71 -14.90 11.23 19.74
N THR A 72 -15.44 12.44 19.75
CA THR A 72 -15.10 13.49 18.78
C THR A 72 -13.78 14.23 19.13
N ASN A 73 -13.15 13.88 20.23
CA ASN A 73 -11.84 14.42 20.60
C ASN A 73 -10.72 13.73 19.78
N SER A 74 -9.60 14.45 19.65
CA SER A 74 -8.39 13.83 19.07
C SER A 74 -7.94 12.66 19.95
N THR A 75 -7.88 11.47 19.37
CA THR A 75 -7.61 10.22 20.07
C THR A 75 -6.48 9.47 19.39
N LYS A 76 -5.57 8.93 20.18
CA LYS A 76 -4.55 8.01 19.67
C LYS A 76 -5.22 6.71 19.22
N ILE A 77 -5.03 6.34 17.95
CA ILE A 77 -5.65 5.17 17.33
C ILE A 77 -4.66 4.05 17.05
N ALA A 78 -3.37 4.36 16.92
CA ALA A 78 -2.33 3.38 16.70
C ALA A 78 -0.96 3.88 17.17
N ASN A 79 -0.03 2.93 17.31
CA ASN A 79 1.39 3.19 17.45
C ASN A 79 2.16 2.52 16.31
N PHE A 80 3.32 3.06 15.99
CA PHE A 80 4.31 2.46 15.09
C PHE A 80 5.70 2.53 15.72
N ASP A 81 6.66 1.83 15.13
CA ASP A 81 8.05 1.85 15.62
C ASP A 81 8.64 3.26 15.45
N LYS A 82 9.26 3.79 16.48
CA LYS A 82 9.88 5.12 16.48
C LYS A 82 11.05 5.25 15.50
N THR A 83 11.60 4.14 15.01
CA THR A 83 12.59 4.12 13.93
C THR A 83 11.98 4.42 12.57
N PHE A 84 10.65 4.37 12.44
CA PHE A 84 9.95 4.68 11.19
C PHE A 84 9.81 6.19 11.02
N ILE A 85 10.16 6.67 9.84
CA ILE A 85 9.90 8.05 9.43
C ILE A 85 8.79 7.99 8.38
N ILE A 86 7.57 8.28 8.79
CA ILE A 86 6.41 8.26 7.91
C ILE A 86 6.57 9.34 6.84
N LYS A 87 6.49 8.96 5.59
CA LYS A 87 6.61 9.80 4.41
C LYS A 87 5.26 10.12 3.80
N ASN A 88 4.35 9.15 3.86
CA ASN A 88 3.00 9.29 3.34
C ASN A 88 2.03 8.44 4.16
N TYR A 89 0.78 8.85 4.21
CA TYR A 89 -0.30 8.03 4.78
C TYR A 89 -1.63 8.40 4.13
N TYR A 90 -2.45 7.39 3.89
CA TYR A 90 -3.79 7.51 3.30
C TYR A 90 -4.65 6.32 3.71
N GLY A 91 -5.94 6.43 3.54
CA GLY A 91 -6.85 5.35 3.89
C GLY A 91 -8.29 5.80 3.90
N ASN A 92 -9.16 4.92 4.37
CA ASN A 92 -10.59 5.14 4.38
C ASN A 92 -11.24 4.62 5.66
N ALA A 93 -12.35 5.24 6.04
CA ALA A 93 -13.26 4.75 7.07
C ALA A 93 -14.59 4.34 6.41
N PHE A 94 -15.10 3.17 6.76
CA PHE A 94 -16.40 2.69 6.29
C PHE A 94 -17.48 3.07 7.30
N ILE A 95 -18.38 3.96 6.91
CA ILE A 95 -19.50 4.43 7.75
C ILE A 95 -20.71 3.53 7.52
N SER A 96 -20.89 2.59 8.41
CA SER A 96 -21.90 1.53 8.28
C SER A 96 -23.34 2.07 8.19
N ALA A 97 -23.67 3.12 8.94
CA ALA A 97 -25.00 3.71 8.97
C ALA A 97 -25.47 4.31 7.63
N SER A 98 -24.51 4.81 6.82
CA SER A 98 -24.79 5.42 5.51
C SER A 98 -24.24 4.62 4.34
N ASN A 99 -23.59 3.48 4.61
CA ASN A 99 -22.89 2.66 3.61
C ASN A 99 -21.89 3.47 2.77
N GLN A 100 -21.16 4.38 3.42
CA GLN A 100 -20.21 5.28 2.77
C GLN A 100 -18.77 4.93 3.11
N LEU A 101 -17.89 5.09 2.13
CA LEU A 101 -16.45 5.03 2.32
C LEU A 101 -15.89 6.44 2.27
N LEU A 102 -15.37 6.92 3.40
CA LEU A 102 -14.82 8.28 3.54
C LEU A 102 -13.29 8.23 3.67
N PRO A 103 -12.56 9.12 2.99
CA PRO A 103 -11.13 9.27 3.24
C PRO A 103 -10.83 9.62 4.70
N ILE A 104 -9.73 9.14 5.26
CA ILE A 104 -9.32 9.46 6.65
C ILE A 104 -8.85 10.91 6.84
N ASN A 105 -8.69 11.66 5.76
CA ASN A 105 -8.46 13.10 5.75
C ASN A 105 -9.54 13.75 4.89
N PHE A 106 -10.73 13.77 5.42
CA PHE A 106 -11.93 14.29 4.79
C PHE A 106 -12.44 15.48 5.58
N TYR A 107 -12.75 16.58 4.89
CA TYR A 107 -13.38 17.76 5.47
C TYR A 107 -14.50 18.24 4.56
N PHE A 108 -15.71 18.28 5.05
CA PHE A 108 -16.84 18.88 4.37
C PHE A 108 -17.41 20.05 5.19
N THR A 109 -17.55 19.85 6.49
CA THR A 109 -17.95 20.89 7.46
C THR A 109 -17.29 20.58 8.81
N ASP A 110 -17.42 21.49 9.78
CA ASP A 110 -16.91 21.30 11.15
C ASP A 110 -17.50 20.05 11.84
N VAL A 111 -18.67 19.60 11.42
CA VAL A 111 -19.32 18.39 11.94
C VAL A 111 -18.99 17.16 11.08
N TYR A 112 -18.89 17.33 9.77
CA TYR A 112 -18.63 16.21 8.84
C TYR A 112 -17.18 16.22 8.42
N ASN A 113 -16.29 15.68 9.24
CA ASN A 113 -14.86 15.58 8.96
C ASN A 113 -14.24 14.37 9.68
N ILE A 114 -13.15 13.88 9.09
CA ILE A 114 -12.20 12.94 9.67
C ILE A 114 -10.81 13.54 9.45
N ALA A 115 -10.05 13.73 10.49
CA ALA A 115 -8.68 14.24 10.41
C ALA A 115 -7.74 13.27 11.09
N THR A 116 -6.70 12.87 10.37
CA THR A 116 -5.65 11.99 10.87
C THR A 116 -4.31 12.71 10.81
N TYR A 117 -3.49 12.54 11.83
CA TYR A 117 -2.12 13.06 11.84
C TYR A 117 -1.16 12.09 12.53
N VAL A 118 0.08 12.18 12.13
CA VAL A 118 1.17 11.31 12.56
C VAL A 118 2.19 12.13 13.36
N VAL A 119 2.62 11.59 14.49
CA VAL A 119 3.70 12.15 15.30
C VAL A 119 4.91 11.25 15.23
N ASN A 120 5.80 11.52 14.27
CA ASN A 120 6.98 10.68 14.02
C ASN A 120 7.86 10.47 15.25
N ASN A 121 8.10 11.52 16.04
CA ASN A 121 8.99 11.45 17.20
C ASN A 121 8.47 10.54 18.32
N SER A 122 7.16 10.38 18.46
CA SER A 122 6.55 9.51 19.46
C SER A 122 6.12 8.17 18.91
N GLY A 123 6.08 7.99 17.59
CA GLY A 123 5.57 6.78 16.93
C GLY A 123 4.06 6.61 17.12
N GLU A 124 3.32 7.72 17.08
CA GLU A 124 1.88 7.73 17.37
C GLU A 124 1.06 8.25 16.20
N ILE A 125 -0.12 7.68 16.02
CA ILE A 125 -1.11 8.11 15.05
C ILE A 125 -2.36 8.51 15.78
N TYR A 126 -2.82 9.71 15.49
CA TYR A 126 -4.03 10.30 16.06
C TYR A 126 -5.10 10.50 15.00
N MET A 127 -6.35 10.35 15.41
CA MET A 127 -7.51 10.66 14.59
C MET A 127 -8.51 11.49 15.40
N LYS A 128 -9.14 12.42 14.72
CA LYS A 128 -10.28 13.20 15.21
C LYS A 128 -11.44 13.00 14.23
N ILE A 129 -12.64 12.80 14.75
CA ILE A 129 -13.87 12.76 13.97
C ILE A 129 -14.77 13.90 14.38
N GLY A 130 -15.47 14.53 13.44
CA GLY A 130 -16.36 15.65 13.71
C GLY A 130 -17.78 15.21 14.06
N SER A 131 -18.19 14.02 13.67
CA SER A 131 -19.55 13.50 13.89
C SER A 131 -19.57 12.26 14.78
N GLU A 132 -20.56 12.16 15.64
CA GLU A 132 -20.84 10.94 16.41
C GLU A 132 -21.18 9.74 15.52
N ALA A 133 -21.76 9.98 14.33
CA ALA A 133 -22.04 8.93 13.35
C ALA A 133 -20.78 8.23 12.83
N TYR A 134 -19.60 8.84 13.02
CA TYR A 134 -18.30 8.29 12.60
C TYR A 134 -17.59 7.52 13.71
N ARG A 135 -18.20 7.37 14.88
CA ARG A 135 -17.62 6.64 16.01
C ARG A 135 -17.57 5.14 15.76
N ASN A 136 -16.48 4.51 16.21
CA ASN A 136 -16.30 3.05 16.20
C ASN A 136 -16.51 2.39 14.84
N GLN A 137 -16.19 3.10 13.76
CA GLN A 137 -16.29 2.58 12.40
C GLN A 137 -14.99 1.88 12.01
N GLN A 138 -15.08 0.86 11.15
CA GLN A 138 -13.91 0.21 10.59
C GLN A 138 -13.14 1.20 9.69
N ALA A 139 -11.83 1.21 9.82
CA ALA A 139 -10.97 2.04 9.01
C ALA A 139 -9.70 1.28 8.62
N THR A 140 -9.14 1.66 7.49
CA THR A 140 -7.82 1.22 7.04
C THR A 140 -6.93 2.42 6.86
N LEU A 141 -5.68 2.30 7.28
CA LEU A 141 -4.64 3.30 7.12
C LEU A 141 -3.42 2.64 6.48
N THR A 142 -3.09 3.06 5.28
CA THR A 142 -1.82 2.70 4.64
C THR A 142 -0.78 3.73 5.07
N ILE A 143 0.34 3.26 5.56
CA ILE A 143 1.52 4.09 5.87
C ILE A 143 2.67 3.71 4.95
N GLU A 144 3.39 4.72 4.45
CA GLU A 144 4.63 4.57 3.70
C GLU A 144 5.75 5.28 4.46
N TYR A 145 6.86 4.60 4.68
CA TYR A 145 7.91 5.06 5.59
C TYR A 145 9.29 4.57 5.19
N THR A 146 10.31 5.27 5.68
CA THR A 146 11.71 4.81 5.71
C THR A 146 12.08 4.51 7.15
N LYS A 147 13.17 3.76 7.38
CA LYS A 147 13.69 3.50 8.71
C LYS A 147 14.94 4.34 8.98
N THR A 148 15.13 4.74 10.21
CA THR A 148 16.36 5.45 10.63
C THR A 148 17.56 4.51 10.64
N THR A 149 17.33 3.22 10.66
CA THR A 149 18.36 2.15 10.70
C THR A 149 18.90 1.75 9.34
N ASP A 150 18.29 2.22 8.24
CA ASP A 150 18.70 1.90 6.86
C ASP A 150 19.73 2.88 6.32
#